data_94463daef48943f283dd313481be72b6
#
_entry.id   94463daef48943f283dd313481be72b6
#
_cell.length_a   1.000
_cell.length_b   1.000
_cell.length_c   1.000
_cell.angle_alpha   90.00
_cell.angle_beta   90.00
_cell.angle_gamma   90.00
#
_symmetry.space_group_name_H-M   'P 1'
#
loop_
_entity.id
_entity.type
_entity.pdbx_description
1 polymer ?
#
loop_
_entity_poly.entity_id
_entity_poly.type
_entity_poly.pdbx_seq_one_letter_code
_entity_poly.pdbx_strand_id
1 'polypeptide(L)'
;MTTAKELQKNLTWEFPHIAKKNTAAKEAAFAYCEGYKEFLDTAKTEREFTAKAVEKLAAAGYVPFEEGKEYKPGDKVYFVNRGKSLAMSTFGTAPLEAGVRLNAAHIDSPRLDLKPNPVYENHEMAYFKTHYYGGIRKYQWVTVPLAMHGVIIKKNGELVKVCVGENAGDPVFCVTDLLPHLGAKQNERKLGEGIKGEELNIVIGSLPFVDESEEEGVKDAVKLNALALLNEMYGITEHDFMRAEIEFVPATKAQDVGLDRSLIGAYGQDDKVCAYTALTAEIDTKAPYY
;
A
#
# COMPACT_ATOMS: atom_id res chain seq x y z
N MET A 1 23.07 11.03 -54.43
CA MET A 1 23.17 11.80 -53.16
C MET A 1 22.25 11.17 -52.17
N THR A 2 22.76 10.78 -51.05
CA THR A 2 21.94 10.20 -49.94
C THR A 2 21.00 11.28 -49.41
N THR A 3 19.72 11.02 -49.37
CA THR A 3 18.74 11.98 -48.86
C THR A 3 18.84 12.15 -47.32
N ALA A 4 18.39 13.27 -46.79
CA ALA A 4 18.37 13.50 -45.33
C ALA A 4 17.59 12.40 -44.58
N LYS A 5 16.49 11.88 -45.15
CA LYS A 5 15.72 10.76 -44.59
C LYS A 5 16.51 9.45 -44.55
N GLU A 6 17.30 9.16 -45.57
CA GLU A 6 18.18 7.99 -45.59
C GLU A 6 19.31 8.13 -44.60
N LEU A 7 19.91 9.32 -44.47
CA LEU A 7 20.90 9.61 -43.43
C LEU A 7 20.30 9.46 -42.03
N GLN A 8 19.13 10.02 -41.80
CA GLN A 8 18.43 9.88 -40.51
C GLN A 8 18.20 8.41 -40.19
N LYS A 9 17.63 7.64 -41.12
CA LYS A 9 17.37 6.20 -40.92
C LYS A 9 18.62 5.38 -40.64
N ASN A 10 19.76 5.76 -41.23
CA ASN A 10 21.02 5.03 -41.08
C ASN A 10 21.85 5.47 -39.87
N LEU A 11 21.68 6.72 -39.41
CA LEU A 11 22.52 7.30 -38.37
C LEU A 11 21.80 7.48 -37.04
N THR A 12 20.47 7.48 -37.05
CA THR A 12 19.69 7.61 -35.82
C THR A 12 19.00 6.30 -35.47
N TRP A 13 18.90 6.04 -34.15
CA TRP A 13 18.12 4.93 -33.66
C TRP A 13 16.74 5.44 -33.22
N GLU A 14 15.67 4.89 -33.79
CA GLU A 14 14.31 5.19 -33.42
C GLU A 14 13.79 4.11 -32.43
N PHE A 15 13.30 4.54 -31.30
CA PHE A 15 12.59 3.68 -30.39
C PHE A 15 11.12 3.61 -30.82
N PRO A 16 10.68 2.57 -31.51
CA PRO A 16 9.32 2.50 -32.00
C PRO A 16 8.37 2.24 -30.83
N HIS A 17 7.32 3.05 -30.70
CA HIS A 17 6.26 2.77 -29.75
C HIS A 17 5.60 1.43 -30.08
N ILE A 18 5.56 0.50 -29.10
CA ILE A 18 5.12 -0.89 -29.33
C ILE A 18 3.69 -0.98 -29.87
N ALA A 19 2.78 -0.11 -29.42
CA ALA A 19 1.41 -0.05 -29.89
C ALA A 19 1.28 0.27 -31.39
N LYS A 20 2.31 0.87 -32.03
CA LYS A 20 2.33 1.11 -33.47
C LYS A 20 2.73 -0.11 -34.29
N LYS A 21 3.40 -1.07 -33.66
CA LYS A 21 3.96 -2.24 -34.35
C LYS A 21 3.26 -3.55 -34.05
N ASN A 22 2.58 -3.64 -32.91
CA ASN A 22 1.98 -4.89 -32.48
C ASN A 22 0.69 -4.65 -31.68
N THR A 23 -0.44 -4.76 -32.34
CA THR A 23 -1.77 -4.61 -31.71
C THR A 23 -2.02 -5.68 -30.67
N ALA A 24 -1.62 -6.93 -30.94
CA ALA A 24 -1.81 -8.03 -29.98
C ALA A 24 -1.00 -7.81 -28.68
N ALA A 25 0.22 -7.26 -28.77
CA ALA A 25 1.00 -6.91 -27.60
C ALA A 25 0.35 -5.77 -26.79
N LYS A 26 -0.28 -4.80 -27.48
CA LYS A 26 -1.05 -3.76 -26.81
C LYS A 26 -2.23 -4.35 -26.01
N GLU A 27 -3.02 -5.20 -26.64
CA GLU A 27 -4.18 -5.86 -25.99
C GLU A 27 -3.74 -6.72 -24.80
N ALA A 28 -2.66 -7.48 -24.94
CA ALA A 28 -2.09 -8.27 -23.86
C ALA A 28 -1.61 -7.40 -22.69
N ALA A 29 -1.00 -6.24 -22.96
CA ALA A 29 -0.57 -5.31 -21.94
C ALA A 29 -1.78 -4.73 -21.15
N PHE A 30 -2.85 -4.35 -21.84
CA PHE A 30 -4.06 -3.87 -21.18
C PHE A 30 -4.68 -4.97 -20.31
N ALA A 31 -4.80 -6.20 -20.82
CA ALA A 31 -5.32 -7.33 -20.04
C ALA A 31 -4.46 -7.64 -18.79
N TYR A 32 -3.13 -7.60 -18.92
CA TYR A 32 -2.21 -7.75 -17.79
C TYR A 32 -2.41 -6.66 -16.73
N CYS A 33 -2.62 -5.42 -17.17
CA CYS A 33 -2.81 -4.28 -16.28
C CYS A 33 -4.11 -4.35 -15.46
N GLU A 34 -5.16 -5.06 -15.92
CA GLU A 34 -6.36 -5.27 -15.11
C GLU A 34 -6.04 -6.07 -13.83
N GLY A 35 -5.29 -7.15 -13.96
CA GLY A 35 -4.83 -7.92 -12.79
C GLY A 35 -3.89 -7.15 -11.88
N TYR A 36 -3.10 -6.24 -12.43
CA TYR A 36 -2.24 -5.35 -11.66
C TYR A 36 -3.05 -4.31 -10.86
N LYS A 37 -4.06 -3.68 -11.47
CA LYS A 37 -4.95 -2.73 -10.76
C LYS A 37 -5.68 -3.40 -9.60
N GLU A 38 -6.24 -4.60 -9.81
CA GLU A 38 -6.88 -5.39 -8.75
C GLU A 38 -5.90 -5.71 -7.61
N PHE A 39 -4.66 -6.06 -7.96
CA PHE A 39 -3.62 -6.33 -6.97
C PHE A 39 -3.27 -5.09 -6.16
N LEU A 40 -3.11 -3.92 -6.78
CA LEU A 40 -2.85 -2.66 -6.09
C LEU A 40 -3.98 -2.28 -5.11
N ASP A 41 -5.22 -2.56 -5.47
CA ASP A 41 -6.39 -2.27 -4.62
C ASP A 41 -6.50 -3.18 -3.40
N THR A 42 -5.95 -4.39 -3.46
CA THR A 42 -6.08 -5.41 -2.42
C THR A 42 -4.79 -5.67 -1.65
N ALA A 43 -3.69 -5.03 -2.03
CA ALA A 43 -2.35 -5.23 -1.48
C ALA A 43 -1.69 -3.88 -1.15
N LYS A 44 -2.35 -3.05 -0.37
CA LYS A 44 -1.88 -1.69 -0.08
C LYS A 44 -0.71 -1.67 0.90
N THR A 45 -0.68 -2.58 1.86
CA THR A 45 0.38 -2.71 2.87
C THR A 45 1.31 -3.89 2.56
N GLU A 46 2.48 -3.97 3.22
CA GLU A 46 3.43 -5.08 3.05
C GLU A 46 2.80 -6.42 3.46
N ARG A 47 1.96 -6.42 4.50
CA ARG A 47 1.25 -7.62 4.97
C ARG A 47 0.25 -8.11 3.94
N GLU A 48 -0.50 -7.19 3.36
CA GLU A 48 -1.49 -7.52 2.33
C GLU A 48 -0.80 -7.98 1.04
N PHE A 49 0.28 -7.29 0.62
CA PHE A 49 1.10 -7.72 -0.52
C PHE A 49 1.59 -9.17 -0.31
N THR A 50 2.21 -9.44 0.84
CA THR A 50 2.74 -10.78 1.15
C THR A 50 1.63 -11.82 1.12
N ALA A 51 0.48 -11.55 1.73
CA ALA A 51 -0.65 -12.47 1.74
C ALA A 51 -1.19 -12.74 0.33
N LYS A 52 -1.40 -11.70 -0.47
CA LYS A 52 -1.87 -11.82 -1.86
C LYS A 52 -0.86 -12.50 -2.78
N ALA A 53 0.42 -12.24 -2.58
CA ALA A 53 1.48 -12.93 -3.32
C ALA A 53 1.48 -14.43 -2.99
N VAL A 54 1.33 -14.82 -1.71
CA VAL A 54 1.23 -16.22 -1.30
C VAL A 54 0.01 -16.90 -1.93
N GLU A 55 -1.16 -16.24 -1.97
CA GLU A 55 -2.35 -16.77 -2.66
C GLU A 55 -2.06 -17.07 -4.14
N LYS A 56 -1.41 -16.13 -4.85
CA LYS A 56 -1.03 -16.31 -6.26
C LYS A 56 0.01 -17.42 -6.46
N LEU A 57 1.01 -17.49 -5.60
CA LEU A 57 2.06 -18.51 -5.64
C LEU A 57 1.47 -19.91 -5.38
N ALA A 58 0.62 -20.06 -4.37
CA ALA A 58 -0.05 -21.32 -4.07
C ALA A 58 -0.91 -21.81 -5.26
N ALA A 59 -1.66 -20.89 -5.89
CA ALA A 59 -2.42 -21.19 -7.10
C ALA A 59 -1.54 -21.62 -8.29
N ALA A 60 -0.26 -21.17 -8.33
CA ALA A 60 0.74 -21.54 -9.34
C ALA A 60 1.59 -22.76 -8.96
N GLY A 61 1.25 -23.47 -7.86
CA GLY A 61 1.89 -24.70 -7.43
C GLY A 61 3.14 -24.52 -6.57
N TYR A 62 3.39 -23.31 -6.05
CA TYR A 62 4.45 -23.09 -5.06
C TYR A 62 4.03 -23.63 -3.70
N VAL A 63 4.98 -24.19 -2.98
CA VAL A 63 4.80 -24.69 -1.61
C VAL A 63 5.72 -23.94 -0.64
N PRO A 64 5.41 -23.90 0.66
CA PRO A 64 6.33 -23.35 1.64
C PRO A 64 7.69 -24.05 1.59
N PHE A 65 8.76 -23.25 1.71
CA PHE A 65 10.10 -23.78 1.82
C PHE A 65 10.27 -24.52 3.16
N GLU A 66 10.85 -25.73 3.10
CA GLU A 66 11.15 -26.56 4.26
C GLU A 66 12.67 -26.74 4.38
N GLU A 67 13.25 -26.30 5.49
CA GLU A 67 14.67 -26.44 5.75
C GLU A 67 15.07 -27.94 5.83
N GLY A 68 16.21 -28.29 5.20
CA GLY A 68 16.70 -29.65 5.16
C GLY A 68 16.04 -30.58 4.14
N LYS A 69 15.04 -30.10 3.41
CA LYS A 69 14.43 -30.84 2.32
C LYS A 69 15.27 -30.74 1.05
N GLU A 70 15.45 -31.85 0.35
CA GLU A 70 16.05 -31.85 -0.98
C GLU A 70 15.02 -31.41 -2.04
N TYR A 71 15.41 -30.46 -2.87
CA TYR A 71 14.61 -29.95 -3.99
C TYR A 71 15.22 -30.35 -5.33
N LYS A 72 14.37 -30.51 -6.34
CA LYS A 72 14.74 -30.91 -7.70
C LYS A 72 14.49 -29.77 -8.67
N PRO A 73 15.16 -29.78 -9.84
CA PRO A 73 14.84 -28.85 -10.91
C PRO A 73 13.35 -28.84 -11.23
N GLY A 74 12.74 -27.64 -11.27
CA GLY A 74 11.32 -27.41 -11.46
C GLY A 74 10.50 -27.32 -10.18
N ASP A 75 11.04 -27.68 -9.00
CA ASP A 75 10.35 -27.47 -7.73
C ASP A 75 10.20 -25.97 -7.46
N LYS A 76 9.04 -25.59 -6.93
CA LYS A 76 8.63 -24.21 -6.70
C LYS A 76 8.36 -23.99 -5.21
N VAL A 77 9.08 -23.06 -4.63
CA VAL A 77 8.96 -22.77 -3.20
C VAL A 77 8.83 -21.30 -2.89
N TYR A 78 8.25 -20.98 -1.74
CA TYR A 78 8.27 -19.64 -1.18
C TYR A 78 8.59 -19.65 0.32
N PHE A 79 9.14 -18.56 0.81
CA PHE A 79 9.41 -18.32 2.22
C PHE A 79 8.85 -16.97 2.64
N VAL A 80 8.04 -16.93 3.70
CA VAL A 80 7.47 -15.70 4.26
C VAL A 80 8.22 -15.33 5.53
N ASN A 81 8.77 -14.11 5.56
CA ASN A 81 9.42 -13.58 6.75
C ASN A 81 8.45 -12.63 7.49
N ARG A 82 8.02 -13.06 8.68
CA ARG A 82 7.17 -12.28 9.61
C ARG A 82 5.86 -11.75 9.01
N GLY A 83 5.40 -12.31 7.89
CA GLY A 83 4.21 -11.84 7.17
C GLY A 83 4.39 -10.49 6.45
N LYS A 84 5.61 -9.99 6.28
CA LYS A 84 5.91 -8.66 5.72
C LYS A 84 6.90 -8.68 4.56
N SER A 85 7.55 -9.78 4.33
CA SER A 85 8.41 -9.97 3.17
C SER A 85 8.36 -11.41 2.68
N LEU A 86 8.71 -11.60 1.43
CA LEU A 86 8.56 -12.86 0.72
C LEU A 86 9.81 -13.12 -0.11
N ALA A 87 10.30 -14.36 -0.08
CA ALA A 87 11.22 -14.89 -1.07
C ALA A 87 10.52 -16.04 -1.80
N MET A 88 10.77 -16.19 -3.09
CA MET A 88 10.23 -17.26 -3.92
C MET A 88 11.28 -17.73 -4.90
N SER A 89 11.23 -18.99 -5.28
CA SER A 89 12.21 -19.59 -6.19
C SER A 89 11.61 -20.76 -6.95
N THR A 90 11.97 -20.85 -8.22
CA THR A 90 11.85 -22.06 -9.02
C THR A 90 13.25 -22.64 -9.21
N PHE A 91 13.49 -23.87 -8.76
CA PHE A 91 14.82 -24.51 -8.85
C PHE A 91 15.17 -24.78 -10.32
N GLY A 92 16.35 -24.30 -10.72
CA GLY A 92 16.89 -24.51 -12.06
C GLY A 92 17.55 -25.89 -12.24
N THR A 93 18.06 -26.12 -13.44
CA THR A 93 18.79 -27.36 -13.79
C THR A 93 20.28 -27.26 -13.51
N ALA A 94 20.83 -26.05 -13.38
CA ALA A 94 22.23 -25.84 -13.01
C ALA A 94 22.42 -25.98 -11.49
N PRO A 95 23.62 -26.41 -11.03
CA PRO A 95 23.93 -26.39 -9.62
C PRO A 95 24.00 -24.95 -9.09
N LEU A 96 23.64 -24.73 -7.81
CA LEU A 96 23.60 -23.39 -7.20
C LEU A 96 24.95 -22.66 -7.25
N GLU A 97 26.06 -23.39 -7.23
CA GLU A 97 27.42 -22.83 -7.36
C GLU A 97 27.67 -22.18 -8.72
N ALA A 98 26.91 -22.53 -9.74
CA ALA A 98 26.98 -21.90 -11.06
C ALA A 98 26.33 -20.51 -11.07
N GLY A 99 25.54 -20.18 -10.06
CA GLY A 99 24.88 -18.90 -9.87
C GLY A 99 23.35 -19.03 -9.80
N VAL A 100 22.73 -17.89 -9.52
CA VAL A 100 21.27 -17.74 -9.49
C VAL A 100 20.88 -16.45 -10.21
N ARG A 101 19.67 -16.42 -10.73
CA ARG A 101 19.05 -15.17 -11.21
C ARG A 101 18.20 -14.59 -10.11
N LEU A 102 18.56 -13.40 -9.64
CA LEU A 102 17.86 -12.72 -8.54
C LEU A 102 17.17 -11.46 -9.05
N ASN A 103 15.87 -11.36 -8.82
CA ASN A 103 15.10 -10.14 -8.93
C ASN A 103 14.68 -9.70 -7.53
N ALA A 104 14.85 -8.44 -7.19
CA ALA A 104 14.46 -7.89 -5.91
C ALA A 104 13.74 -6.56 -6.10
N ALA A 105 12.72 -6.33 -5.29
CA ALA A 105 11.96 -5.09 -5.22
C ALA A 105 11.45 -4.90 -3.79
N HIS A 106 11.25 -3.65 -3.36
CA HIS A 106 10.59 -3.40 -2.09
C HIS A 106 9.06 -3.41 -2.26
N ILE A 107 8.32 -3.71 -1.20
CA ILE A 107 6.87 -3.84 -1.19
C ILE A 107 6.18 -2.85 -0.27
N ASP A 108 6.95 -2.10 0.51
CA ASP A 108 6.48 -0.96 1.29
C ASP A 108 6.25 0.26 0.39
N SER A 109 5.37 1.13 0.85
CA SER A 109 5.08 2.41 0.19
C SER A 109 4.88 3.48 1.27
N PRO A 110 5.09 4.77 0.95
CA PRO A 110 4.88 5.85 1.92
C PRO A 110 3.46 5.85 2.49
N ARG A 111 3.36 6.11 3.80
CA ARG A 111 2.10 6.05 4.55
C ARG A 111 2.14 6.90 5.81
N LEU A 112 1.03 6.95 6.55
CA LEU A 112 0.98 7.53 7.89
C LEU A 112 0.78 6.41 8.91
N ASP A 113 1.80 6.13 9.72
CA ASP A 113 1.74 5.15 10.80
C ASP A 113 1.16 5.78 12.06
N LEU A 114 0.37 5.03 12.83
CA LEU A 114 -0.08 5.49 14.14
C LEU A 114 1.07 5.51 15.16
N LYS A 115 1.11 6.57 15.97
CA LYS A 115 1.97 6.60 17.16
C LYS A 115 1.43 5.63 18.24
N PRO A 116 2.27 5.15 19.19
CA PRO A 116 1.85 4.19 20.21
C PRO A 116 0.67 4.64 21.09
N ASN A 117 0.52 5.94 21.34
CA ASN A 117 -0.61 6.55 22.03
C ASN A 117 -1.29 7.56 21.10
N PRO A 118 -2.09 7.08 20.13
CA PRO A 118 -2.49 7.93 19.02
C PRO A 118 -3.73 8.77 19.30
N VAL A 119 -4.64 8.32 20.17
CA VAL A 119 -5.97 8.90 20.31
C VAL A 119 -5.95 10.12 21.23
N TYR A 120 -6.44 11.24 20.74
CA TYR A 120 -6.64 12.45 21.55
C TYR A 120 -7.86 13.23 21.07
N GLU A 121 -8.39 14.05 21.96
CA GLU A 121 -9.45 15.01 21.66
C GLU A 121 -8.92 16.43 21.71
N ASN A 122 -9.34 17.26 20.79
CA ASN A 122 -9.08 18.69 20.78
C ASN A 122 -10.21 19.44 20.09
N HIS A 123 -10.74 20.49 20.75
CA HIS A 123 -11.87 21.28 20.22
C HIS A 123 -13.06 20.41 19.80
N GLU A 124 -13.47 19.48 20.65
CA GLU A 124 -14.60 18.57 20.43
C GLU A 124 -14.45 17.72 19.15
N MET A 125 -13.23 17.40 18.78
CA MET A 125 -12.90 16.50 17.68
C MET A 125 -11.89 15.45 18.15
N ALA A 126 -12.11 14.21 17.80
CA ALA A 126 -11.18 13.12 18.05
C ALA A 126 -10.22 12.93 16.88
N TYR A 127 -8.97 12.69 17.20
CA TYR A 127 -7.88 12.53 16.24
C TYR A 127 -7.01 11.35 16.57
N PHE A 128 -6.36 10.83 15.51
CA PHE A 128 -5.18 9.98 15.61
C PHE A 128 -3.90 10.78 15.35
N LYS A 129 -2.92 10.67 16.26
CA LYS A 129 -1.55 11.13 16.03
C LYS A 129 -0.83 10.15 15.13
N THR A 130 -0.18 10.67 14.09
CA THR A 130 0.58 9.86 13.14
C THR A 130 2.04 10.23 13.09
N HIS A 131 2.80 9.32 12.51
CA HIS A 131 4.16 9.52 12.03
C HIS A 131 4.21 9.13 10.56
N TYR A 132 4.69 10.00 9.68
CA TYR A 132 4.82 9.63 8.27
C TYR A 132 6.01 8.71 8.05
N TYR A 133 5.84 7.72 7.20
CA TYR A 133 6.86 6.79 6.76
C TYR A 133 7.24 7.08 5.30
N GLY A 134 8.56 6.99 5.01
CA GLY A 134 9.10 7.18 3.66
C GLY A 134 9.24 8.65 3.24
N GLY A 135 9.64 8.85 2.00
CA GLY A 135 9.86 10.17 1.40
C GLY A 135 8.58 10.77 0.85
N ILE A 136 7.79 11.46 1.67
CA ILE A 136 6.54 12.09 1.23
C ILE A 136 6.67 13.60 1.00
N ARG A 137 5.85 14.11 0.08
CA ARG A 137 5.51 15.53 0.02
C ARG A 137 4.25 15.76 0.85
N LYS A 138 4.41 16.24 2.09
CA LYS A 138 3.36 16.31 3.11
C LYS A 138 2.10 17.03 2.64
N TYR A 139 2.22 18.06 1.78
CA TYR A 139 1.09 18.78 1.23
C TYR A 139 0.17 17.93 0.34
N GLN A 140 0.65 16.77 -0.16
CA GLN A 140 -0.18 15.84 -0.96
C GLN A 140 -1.05 14.92 -0.09
N TRP A 141 -0.85 14.92 1.23
CA TRP A 141 -1.52 14.01 2.16
C TRP A 141 -2.68 14.67 2.93
N VAL A 142 -2.86 15.98 2.78
CA VAL A 142 -3.98 16.69 3.37
C VAL A 142 -5.19 16.64 2.43
N THR A 143 -6.39 16.57 2.98
CA THR A 143 -7.68 16.49 2.27
C THR A 143 -7.90 15.26 1.38
N VAL A 144 -6.95 14.30 1.38
CA VAL A 144 -7.09 13.05 0.65
C VAL A 144 -7.88 12.05 1.50
N PRO A 145 -8.87 11.34 0.94
CA PRO A 145 -9.51 10.23 1.62
C PRO A 145 -8.50 9.14 1.95
N LEU A 146 -8.43 8.74 3.20
CA LEU A 146 -7.51 7.70 3.71
C LEU A 146 -8.32 6.50 4.21
N ALA A 147 -7.76 5.31 4.02
CA ALA A 147 -8.22 4.06 4.60
C ALA A 147 -7.25 3.62 5.71
N MET A 148 -7.78 2.98 6.72
CA MET A 148 -7.04 2.43 7.86
C MET A 148 -6.80 0.94 7.65
N HIS A 149 -5.54 0.51 7.68
CA HIS A 149 -5.13 -0.88 7.52
C HIS A 149 -4.21 -1.31 8.65
N GLY A 150 -4.14 -2.60 8.89
CA GLY A 150 -3.09 -3.14 9.74
C GLY A 150 -3.52 -4.29 10.64
N VAL A 151 -2.78 -4.45 11.73
CA VAL A 151 -3.02 -5.50 12.72
C VAL A 151 -2.83 -4.97 14.13
N ILE A 152 -3.61 -5.51 15.06
CA ILE A 152 -3.50 -5.24 16.48
C ILE A 152 -3.34 -6.56 17.21
N ILE A 153 -2.38 -6.64 18.13
CA ILE A 153 -2.23 -7.80 19.00
C ILE A 153 -2.83 -7.45 20.36
N LYS A 154 -3.97 -8.07 20.69
CA LYS A 154 -4.63 -7.89 21.98
C LYS A 154 -3.80 -8.45 23.12
N LYS A 155 -4.13 -8.08 24.34
CA LYS A 155 -3.46 -8.55 25.56
C LYS A 155 -3.43 -10.08 25.70
N ASN A 156 -4.45 -10.78 25.19
CA ASN A 156 -4.54 -12.24 25.19
C ASN A 156 -3.72 -12.93 24.08
N GLY A 157 -3.00 -12.16 23.25
CA GLY A 157 -2.22 -12.67 22.10
C GLY A 157 -3.03 -12.82 20.81
N GLU A 158 -4.32 -12.50 20.80
CA GLU A 158 -5.15 -12.53 19.61
C GLU A 158 -4.72 -11.44 18.62
N LEU A 159 -4.50 -11.84 17.35
CA LEU A 159 -4.22 -10.92 16.27
C LEU A 159 -5.54 -10.52 15.59
N VAL A 160 -5.84 -9.24 15.62
CA VAL A 160 -6.99 -8.64 14.95
C VAL A 160 -6.52 -7.91 13.71
N LYS A 161 -7.08 -8.24 12.55
CA LYS A 161 -6.87 -7.49 11.31
C LYS A 161 -7.82 -6.31 11.27
N VAL A 162 -7.31 -5.15 10.88
CA VAL A 162 -8.06 -3.91 10.76
C VAL A 162 -8.04 -3.46 9.31
N CYS A 163 -9.23 -3.17 8.76
CA CYS A 163 -9.40 -2.58 7.45
C CYS A 163 -10.69 -1.75 7.44
N VAL A 164 -10.59 -0.44 7.25
CA VAL A 164 -11.73 0.49 7.17
C VAL A 164 -11.45 1.52 6.08
N GLY A 165 -12.42 1.74 5.20
CA GLY A 165 -12.33 2.74 4.14
C GLY A 165 -12.11 2.16 2.74
N GLU A 166 -12.15 0.83 2.59
CA GLU A 166 -11.93 0.16 1.31
C GLU A 166 -13.22 -0.33 0.65
N ASN A 167 -14.27 -0.59 1.42
CA ASN A 167 -15.53 -1.09 0.90
C ASN A 167 -16.53 0.05 0.63
N ALA A 168 -17.46 -0.19 -0.26
CA ALA A 168 -18.56 0.75 -0.48
C ALA A 168 -19.40 0.88 0.80
N GLY A 169 -19.54 2.11 1.30
CA GLY A 169 -20.25 2.41 2.54
C GLY A 169 -19.35 2.52 3.77
N ASP A 170 -18.09 2.13 3.70
CA ASP A 170 -17.14 2.40 4.77
C ASP A 170 -16.93 3.91 4.96
N PRO A 171 -16.73 4.39 6.19
CA PRO A 171 -16.22 5.74 6.41
C PRO A 171 -14.76 5.82 5.93
N VAL A 172 -14.37 7.00 5.46
CA VAL A 172 -12.97 7.33 5.18
C VAL A 172 -12.44 8.33 6.19
N PHE A 173 -11.13 8.44 6.27
CA PHE A 173 -10.41 9.34 7.17
C PHE A 173 -9.72 10.44 6.35
N CYS A 174 -9.33 11.53 6.99
CA CYS A 174 -8.50 12.53 6.33
C CYS A 174 -7.67 13.34 7.33
N VAL A 175 -6.59 13.91 6.83
CA VAL A 175 -5.89 15.02 7.46
C VAL A 175 -6.54 16.29 6.94
N THR A 176 -7.03 17.15 7.82
CA THR A 176 -7.66 18.41 7.45
C THR A 176 -6.63 19.47 7.05
N ASP A 177 -7.04 20.44 6.26
CA ASP A 177 -6.22 21.60 5.91
C ASP A 177 -7.02 22.90 6.14
N LEU A 178 -6.30 24.01 6.16
CA LEU A 178 -6.89 25.32 6.37
C LEU A 178 -7.50 25.88 5.08
N LEU A 179 -8.63 26.57 5.22
CA LEU A 179 -9.19 27.39 4.15
C LEU A 179 -8.23 28.55 3.81
N PRO A 180 -8.22 29.05 2.57
CA PRO A 180 -7.34 30.15 2.16
C PRO A 180 -7.42 31.37 3.07
N HIS A 181 -8.61 31.69 3.58
CA HIS A 181 -8.83 32.83 4.48
C HIS A 181 -8.17 32.67 5.85
N LEU A 182 -7.91 31.42 6.29
CA LEU A 182 -7.27 31.11 7.57
C LEU A 182 -5.82 30.70 7.38
N GLY A 183 -5.39 30.40 6.16
CA GLY A 183 -4.08 29.86 5.80
C GLY A 183 -2.97 30.89 5.56
N ALA A 184 -3.18 32.20 5.83
CA ALA A 184 -2.21 33.24 5.48
C ALA A 184 -0.78 32.94 6.00
N LYS A 185 -0.66 32.61 7.29
CA LYS A 185 0.66 32.24 7.90
C LYS A 185 1.24 30.93 7.34
N GLN A 186 0.39 29.98 6.93
CA GLN A 186 0.82 28.74 6.32
C GLN A 186 1.37 29.00 4.91
N ASN A 187 0.75 29.91 4.15
CA ASN A 187 1.18 30.29 2.81
C ASN A 187 2.56 30.96 2.78
N GLU A 188 3.00 31.57 3.88
CA GLU A 188 4.33 32.16 4.02
C GLU A 188 5.44 31.13 4.22
N ARG A 189 5.09 29.87 4.53
CA ARG A 189 6.04 28.78 4.72
C ARG A 189 6.62 28.31 3.39
N LYS A 190 7.86 27.80 3.40
CA LYS A 190 8.40 27.10 2.24
C LYS A 190 7.57 25.86 1.96
N LEU A 191 7.46 25.45 0.69
CA LEU A 191 6.63 24.32 0.27
C LEU A 191 6.90 23.03 1.09
N GLY A 192 8.17 22.74 1.41
CA GLY A 192 8.52 21.57 2.22
C GLY A 192 8.09 21.64 3.69
N GLU A 193 7.74 22.85 4.17
CA GLU A 193 7.34 23.17 5.53
C GLU A 193 5.88 23.63 5.60
N GLY A 194 5.21 23.76 4.45
CA GLY A 194 3.81 24.20 4.33
C GLY A 194 2.91 23.38 5.23
N ILE A 195 3.08 22.08 5.20
CA ILE A 195 2.52 21.13 6.18
C ILE A 195 3.68 20.50 6.95
N LYS A 196 3.64 20.56 8.29
CA LYS A 196 4.63 19.93 9.15
C LYS A 196 4.27 18.47 9.41
N GLY A 197 5.26 17.61 9.70
CA GLY A 197 5.01 16.21 10.02
C GLY A 197 4.06 16.02 11.22
N GLU A 198 4.19 16.84 12.25
CA GLU A 198 3.34 16.81 13.44
C GLU A 198 1.91 17.38 13.20
N GLU A 199 1.65 17.98 12.04
CA GLU A 199 0.33 18.46 11.63
C GLU A 199 -0.47 17.39 10.87
N LEU A 200 0.15 16.24 10.50
CA LEU A 200 -0.49 15.12 9.81
C LEU A 200 -1.32 14.25 10.76
N ASN A 201 -2.20 14.88 11.54
CA ASN A 201 -3.12 14.16 12.43
C ASN A 201 -4.44 13.89 11.71
N ILE A 202 -4.97 12.69 11.90
CA ILE A 202 -6.14 12.19 11.18
C ILE A 202 -7.38 12.38 12.02
N VAL A 203 -8.41 13.01 11.45
CA VAL A 203 -9.73 13.15 12.09
C VAL A 203 -10.43 11.79 12.07
N ILE A 204 -10.95 11.38 13.25
CA ILE A 204 -11.64 10.11 13.44
C ILE A 204 -13.08 10.25 13.94
N GLY A 205 -13.50 11.43 14.40
CA GLY A 205 -14.87 11.68 14.84
C GLY A 205 -15.08 13.05 15.45
N SER A 206 -16.34 13.43 15.57
CA SER A 206 -16.79 14.70 16.19
C SER A 206 -18.08 14.56 17.02
N LEU A 207 -18.63 13.35 17.14
CA LEU A 207 -19.80 13.12 17.98
C LEU A 207 -19.38 12.65 19.36
N PRO A 208 -19.87 13.28 20.44
CA PRO A 208 -19.60 12.84 21.79
C PRO A 208 -20.34 11.53 22.12
N PHE A 209 -19.78 10.74 23.00
CA PHE A 209 -20.53 9.69 23.68
C PHE A 209 -21.54 10.34 24.62
N VAL A 210 -22.81 9.97 24.51
CA VAL A 210 -23.90 10.49 25.35
C VAL A 210 -24.45 9.38 26.21
N ASP A 211 -24.48 9.59 27.52
CA ASP A 211 -25.17 8.76 28.48
C ASP A 211 -26.29 9.57 29.12
N GLU A 212 -27.55 9.26 28.79
CA GLU A 212 -28.72 9.95 29.31
C GLU A 212 -28.95 9.75 30.82
N SER A 213 -28.24 8.78 31.42
CA SER A 213 -28.32 8.48 32.85
C SER A 213 -27.38 9.31 33.72
N GLU A 214 -26.41 10.03 33.11
CA GLU A 214 -25.42 10.85 33.81
C GLU A 214 -25.71 12.35 33.64
N GLU A 215 -25.91 13.09 34.75
CA GLU A 215 -26.10 14.53 34.75
C GLU A 215 -24.82 15.31 34.39
N GLU A 216 -23.64 14.76 34.75
CA GLU A 216 -22.34 15.31 34.42
C GLU A 216 -21.72 14.49 33.30
N GLY A 217 -21.48 15.12 32.13
CA GLY A 217 -20.85 14.49 30.98
C GLY A 217 -19.42 14.02 31.29
N VAL A 218 -18.97 12.99 30.59
CA VAL A 218 -17.61 12.47 30.74
C VAL A 218 -16.59 13.37 30.04
N LYS A 219 -15.38 13.40 30.58
CA LYS A 219 -14.25 14.11 29.94
C LYS A 219 -13.87 13.44 28.63
N ASP A 220 -13.50 14.24 27.61
CA ASP A 220 -13.07 13.77 26.30
C ASP A 220 -14.14 12.82 25.67
N ALA A 221 -15.41 13.24 25.68
CA ALA A 221 -16.56 12.43 25.25
C ALA A 221 -16.51 12.02 23.77
N VAL A 222 -15.91 12.84 22.92
CA VAL A 222 -15.73 12.52 21.49
C VAL A 222 -14.66 11.45 21.28
N LYS A 223 -13.56 11.55 22.02
CA LYS A 223 -12.55 10.49 22.08
C LYS A 223 -13.16 9.18 22.60
N LEU A 224 -13.96 9.25 23.64
CA LEU A 224 -14.63 8.07 24.21
C LEU A 224 -15.54 7.40 23.18
N ASN A 225 -16.32 8.17 22.44
CA ASN A 225 -17.19 7.63 21.39
C ASN A 225 -16.38 6.94 20.28
N ALA A 226 -15.29 7.55 19.82
CA ALA A 226 -14.41 6.93 18.83
C ALA A 226 -13.80 5.60 19.32
N LEU A 227 -13.40 5.56 20.60
CA LEU A 227 -12.90 4.32 21.22
C LEU A 227 -14.01 3.26 21.39
N ALA A 228 -15.24 3.67 21.71
CA ALA A 228 -16.39 2.77 21.81
C ALA A 228 -16.71 2.11 20.46
N LEU A 229 -16.71 2.88 19.36
CA LEU A 229 -16.90 2.35 18.02
C LEU A 229 -15.79 1.36 17.63
N LEU A 230 -14.54 1.67 17.93
CA LEU A 230 -13.41 0.75 17.66
C LEU A 230 -13.49 -0.52 18.53
N ASN A 231 -13.99 -0.38 19.76
CA ASN A 231 -14.22 -1.54 20.62
C ASN A 231 -15.37 -2.41 20.10
N GLU A 232 -16.45 -1.82 19.62
CA GLU A 232 -17.57 -2.56 19.00
C GLU A 232 -17.12 -3.32 17.76
N MET A 233 -16.35 -2.67 16.89
CA MET A 233 -15.88 -3.25 15.61
C MET A 233 -14.83 -4.36 15.82
N TYR A 234 -13.89 -4.16 16.73
CA TYR A 234 -12.68 -4.99 16.83
C TYR A 234 -12.40 -5.55 18.22
N GLY A 235 -13.18 -5.17 19.24
CA GLY A 235 -12.98 -5.59 20.64
C GLY A 235 -11.64 -5.10 21.21
N ILE A 236 -11.15 -3.93 20.76
CA ILE A 236 -9.90 -3.33 21.21
C ILE A 236 -10.14 -2.19 22.20
N THR A 237 -9.12 -1.88 22.97
CA THR A 237 -9.06 -0.76 23.90
C THR A 237 -7.94 0.20 23.52
N GLU A 238 -7.91 1.40 24.10
CA GLU A 238 -6.84 2.36 23.85
C GLU A 238 -5.44 1.77 24.13
N HIS A 239 -5.32 0.89 25.13
CA HIS A 239 -4.05 0.24 25.46
C HIS A 239 -3.54 -0.70 24.37
N ASP A 240 -4.41 -1.26 23.54
CA ASP A 240 -4.02 -2.21 22.49
C ASP A 240 -3.28 -1.53 21.33
N PHE A 241 -3.44 -0.21 21.17
CA PHE A 241 -2.65 0.56 20.19
C PHE A 241 -1.14 0.50 20.42
N MET A 242 -0.68 0.27 21.65
CA MET A 242 0.76 0.10 21.93
C MET A 242 1.38 -1.13 21.25
N ARG A 243 0.52 -2.07 20.83
CA ARG A 243 0.91 -3.30 20.12
C ARG A 243 0.28 -3.38 18.73
N ALA A 244 -0.13 -2.24 18.20
CA ALA A 244 -0.73 -2.12 16.90
C ALA A 244 0.32 -1.75 15.86
N GLU A 245 0.11 -2.24 14.66
CA GLU A 245 0.74 -1.80 13.44
C GLU A 245 -0.39 -1.34 12.52
N ILE A 246 -0.71 -0.05 12.60
CA ILE A 246 -1.81 0.57 11.86
C ILE A 246 -1.24 1.63 10.94
N GLU A 247 -1.61 1.52 9.70
CA GLU A 247 -1.17 2.35 8.58
C GLU A 247 -2.38 3.02 7.92
N PHE A 248 -2.25 4.31 7.63
CA PHE A 248 -3.23 5.03 6.83
C PHE A 248 -2.65 5.28 5.44
N VAL A 249 -3.41 4.89 4.45
CA VAL A 249 -3.05 4.95 3.03
C VAL A 249 -4.19 5.58 2.23
N PRO A 250 -3.95 6.14 1.03
CA PRO A 250 -5.03 6.63 0.19
C PRO A 250 -6.12 5.57 -0.08
N ALA A 251 -7.37 5.93 0.19
CA ALA A 251 -8.54 5.06 -0.02
C ALA A 251 -8.93 4.91 -1.50
N THR A 252 -8.33 5.71 -2.37
CA THR A 252 -8.61 5.67 -3.81
C THR A 252 -8.24 4.34 -4.44
N LYS A 253 -9.10 3.87 -5.34
CA LYS A 253 -8.85 2.67 -6.14
C LYS A 253 -7.94 2.97 -7.32
N ALA A 254 -7.27 1.95 -7.82
CA ALA A 254 -6.51 2.01 -9.05
C ALA A 254 -7.43 2.34 -10.24
N GLN A 255 -7.05 3.31 -11.05
CA GLN A 255 -7.87 3.83 -12.14
C GLN A 255 -7.04 4.03 -13.40
N ASP A 256 -7.71 3.91 -14.54
CA ASP A 256 -7.13 4.34 -15.80
C ASP A 256 -7.03 5.86 -15.85
N VAL A 257 -5.92 6.37 -16.37
CA VAL A 257 -5.65 7.79 -16.53
C VAL A 257 -5.44 8.12 -18.01
N GLY A 258 -6.01 9.24 -18.44
CA GLY A 258 -6.02 9.71 -19.82
C GLY A 258 -7.24 9.19 -20.61
N LEU A 259 -7.57 9.91 -21.69
CA LEU A 259 -8.71 9.53 -22.56
C LEU A 259 -8.53 8.18 -23.24
N ASP A 260 -7.28 7.80 -23.51
CA ASP A 260 -6.90 6.54 -24.13
C ASP A 260 -6.66 5.42 -23.11
N ARG A 261 -6.81 5.70 -21.82
CA ARG A 261 -6.64 4.75 -20.69
C ARG A 261 -5.26 4.08 -20.65
N SER A 262 -4.23 4.76 -21.15
CA SER A 262 -2.87 4.18 -21.31
C SER A 262 -2.01 4.26 -20.07
N LEU A 263 -2.47 4.91 -19.01
CA LEU A 263 -1.77 5.06 -17.75
C LEU A 263 -2.62 4.53 -16.59
N ILE A 264 -1.97 4.10 -15.53
CA ILE A 264 -2.62 3.68 -14.27
C ILE A 264 -2.28 4.69 -13.18
N GLY A 265 -3.30 5.28 -12.58
CA GLY A 265 -3.19 6.06 -11.35
C GLY A 265 -3.57 5.20 -10.15
N ALA A 266 -2.66 5.01 -9.21
CA ALA A 266 -2.89 4.22 -8.01
C ALA A 266 -1.88 4.58 -6.92
N TYR A 267 -2.25 4.28 -5.67
CA TYR A 267 -1.31 4.29 -4.55
C TYR A 267 -0.34 3.11 -4.63
N GLY A 268 0.91 3.34 -4.25
CA GLY A 268 1.89 2.28 -4.07
C GLY A 268 2.58 1.81 -5.35
N GLN A 269 2.51 2.57 -6.44
CA GLN A 269 3.22 2.26 -7.69
C GLN A 269 4.73 2.04 -7.48
N ASP A 270 5.36 2.86 -6.62
CA ASP A 270 6.70 2.69 -6.15
C ASP A 270 6.68 1.91 -4.81
N ASP A 271 7.14 0.62 -4.77
CA ASP A 271 7.74 -0.08 -5.90
C ASP A 271 6.94 -1.36 -6.27
N LYS A 272 5.62 -1.33 -6.04
CA LYS A 272 4.77 -2.49 -6.37
C LYS A 272 4.74 -2.80 -7.87
N VAL A 273 5.07 -1.85 -8.74
CA VAL A 273 5.20 -2.12 -10.17
C VAL A 273 6.34 -3.11 -10.45
N CYS A 274 7.49 -2.95 -9.78
CA CYS A 274 8.59 -3.90 -9.90
C CYS A 274 8.28 -5.21 -9.16
N ALA A 275 7.72 -5.12 -7.95
CA ALA A 275 7.42 -6.31 -7.14
C ALA A 275 6.35 -7.21 -7.78
N TYR A 276 5.28 -6.63 -8.33
CA TYR A 276 4.23 -7.40 -9.02
C TYR A 276 4.75 -8.04 -10.32
N THR A 277 5.53 -7.29 -11.10
CA THR A 277 6.10 -7.84 -12.34
C THR A 277 7.14 -8.92 -12.04
N ALA A 278 7.94 -8.80 -10.98
CA ALA A 278 8.84 -9.85 -10.53
C ALA A 278 8.07 -11.11 -10.07
N LEU A 279 7.00 -10.93 -9.30
CA LEU A 279 6.13 -12.03 -8.84
C LEU A 279 5.52 -12.79 -10.03
N THR A 280 4.94 -12.08 -10.98
CA THR A 280 4.28 -12.71 -12.12
C THR A 280 5.29 -13.34 -13.10
N ALA A 281 6.44 -12.71 -13.30
CA ALA A 281 7.52 -13.30 -14.10
C ALA A 281 8.04 -14.61 -13.50
N GLU A 282 8.18 -14.68 -12.18
CA GLU A 282 8.57 -15.90 -11.49
C GLU A 282 7.50 -17.00 -11.63
N ILE A 283 6.22 -16.65 -11.48
CA ILE A 283 5.10 -17.60 -11.66
C ILE A 283 5.10 -18.19 -13.07
N ASP A 284 5.38 -17.37 -14.09
CA ASP A 284 5.42 -17.78 -15.49
C ASP A 284 6.68 -18.58 -15.86
N THR A 285 7.68 -18.60 -14.97
CA THR A 285 8.95 -19.30 -15.22
C THR A 285 8.73 -20.81 -15.29
N LYS A 286 9.22 -21.42 -16.36
CA LYS A 286 9.17 -22.87 -16.60
C LYS A 286 10.60 -23.42 -16.62
N ALA A 287 10.95 -24.28 -15.66
CA ALA A 287 12.22 -25.01 -15.61
C ALA A 287 13.44 -24.17 -16.06
N PRO A 288 13.85 -23.16 -15.28
CA PRO A 288 14.96 -22.28 -15.65
C PRO A 288 16.29 -23.07 -15.65
N TYR A 289 17.29 -22.52 -16.35
CA TYR A 289 18.63 -23.09 -16.27
C TYR A 289 19.31 -22.76 -14.92
N TYR A 290 19.15 -21.50 -14.47
CA TYR A 290 19.63 -21.04 -13.16
C TYR A 290 18.47 -20.81 -12.21
#